data_7289c796c54ec694d4460a50476d3432
#
_entry.id   7289c796c54ec694d4460a50476d3432
#
_cell.length_a   1.000
_cell.length_b   1.000
_cell.length_c   1.000
_cell.angle_alpha   90.00
_cell.angle_beta   90.00
_cell.angle_gamma   90.00
#
_symmetry.space_group_name_H-M   'P 1'
#
loop_
_entity.id
_entity.type
_entity.pdbx_description
1 polymer ?
#
loop_
_entity_poly.entity_id
_entity_poly.type
_entity_poly.pdbx_seq_one_letter_code
_entity_poly.pdbx_strand_id
1 'polypeptide(L)'
;MRRLLSFAIPMFLALTPLAAQSTAGWKVRADRSTSATDPDGAGKIQFMAMGKGFHAVNPAAAVYWNPANTAKGPYIVKGTFTLNEPSGHNNYYGLVFGGSGLEGPDQAYLYFLVAQDGSFLVKRRAGDAVTDNVVAKTPHAAIRKPDATGKSTNVLEVRVQTDKVDYAVNGTVVGSTPKAGLTTDGIWGIRVNHLLNVMVEDIGLAK
;
A
#
# COMPACT_ATOMS: atom_id res chain seq x y z
N MET A 1 57.26 40.61 1.43
CA MET A 1 56.52 39.49 2.11
C MET A 1 55.06 39.84 2.10
N ARG A 2 54.27 39.26 1.17
CA ARG A 2 52.79 39.40 1.08
C ARG A 2 52.17 38.22 1.80
N ARG A 3 51.44 38.47 2.90
CA ARG A 3 50.66 37.44 3.62
C ARG A 3 49.30 37.27 2.90
N LEU A 4 49.06 36.07 2.36
CA LEU A 4 47.77 35.66 1.87
C LEU A 4 46.87 35.24 3.07
N LEU A 5 45.80 35.99 3.31
CA LEU A 5 44.77 35.58 4.24
C LEU A 5 43.80 34.62 3.50
N SER A 6 43.82 33.35 3.90
CA SER A 6 42.81 32.38 3.46
C SER A 6 41.55 32.57 4.27
N PHE A 7 40.46 33.01 3.61
CA PHE A 7 39.12 33.03 4.18
C PHE A 7 38.51 31.64 4.00
N ALA A 8 38.31 30.90 5.09
CA ALA A 8 37.51 29.69 5.11
C ALA A 8 36.02 30.09 5.22
N ILE A 9 35.24 29.80 4.18
CA ILE A 9 33.77 29.98 4.19
C ILE A 9 33.17 28.75 4.87
N PRO A 10 32.44 28.90 6.00
CA PRO A 10 31.74 27.77 6.60
C PRO A 10 30.56 27.38 5.69
N MET A 11 30.59 26.16 5.16
CA MET A 11 29.50 25.55 4.42
C MET A 11 28.45 25.10 5.41
N PHE A 12 27.39 25.91 5.59
CA PHE A 12 26.20 25.51 6.34
C PHE A 12 25.42 24.46 5.53
N LEU A 13 25.49 23.19 5.93
CA LEU A 13 24.55 22.17 5.50
C LEU A 13 23.19 22.52 6.11
N ALA A 14 22.29 23.02 5.29
CA ALA A 14 20.87 23.15 5.65
C ALA A 14 20.26 21.74 5.76
N LEU A 15 20.11 21.26 6.98
CA LEU A 15 19.28 20.08 7.28
C LEU A 15 17.82 20.47 7.01
N THR A 16 17.30 20.12 5.84
CA THR A 16 15.86 20.18 5.60
C THR A 16 15.17 19.22 6.57
N PRO A 17 14.21 19.68 7.41
CA PRO A 17 13.47 18.77 8.27
C PRO A 17 12.70 17.80 7.38
N LEU A 18 12.94 16.51 7.57
CA LEU A 18 12.19 15.46 6.94
C LEU A 18 10.75 15.56 7.47
N ALA A 19 9.80 15.96 6.61
CA ALA A 19 8.40 16.08 7.01
C ALA A 19 7.91 14.72 7.52
N ALA A 20 7.54 14.64 8.80
CA ALA A 20 6.92 13.46 9.37
C ALA A 20 5.59 13.22 8.68
N GLN A 21 5.31 11.98 8.29
CA GLN A 21 4.01 11.58 7.73
C GLN A 21 2.92 11.84 8.79
N SER A 22 1.74 12.30 8.36
CA SER A 22 0.60 12.57 9.23
C SER A 22 -0.60 11.75 8.80
N THR A 23 -1.38 11.23 9.75
CA THR A 23 -2.68 10.61 9.49
C THR A 23 -3.79 11.63 9.22
N ALA A 24 -3.49 12.94 9.33
CA ALA A 24 -4.46 13.99 9.04
C ALA A 24 -5.03 13.86 7.62
N GLY A 25 -6.35 13.91 7.49
CA GLY A 25 -7.05 13.73 6.22
C GLY A 25 -7.17 12.28 5.74
N TRP A 26 -6.48 11.31 6.37
CA TRP A 26 -6.70 9.90 6.08
C TRP A 26 -7.99 9.40 6.73
N LYS A 27 -8.71 8.60 5.97
CA LYS A 27 -9.93 7.91 6.37
C LYS A 27 -9.69 6.41 6.42
N VAL A 28 -10.48 5.73 7.24
CA VAL A 28 -10.40 4.28 7.45
C VAL A 28 -11.79 3.70 7.33
N ARG A 29 -11.94 2.66 6.53
CA ARG A 29 -13.14 1.84 6.48
C ARG A 29 -12.80 0.40 6.80
N ALA A 30 -13.46 -0.14 7.82
CA ALA A 30 -13.36 -1.56 8.15
C ALA A 30 -14.22 -2.38 7.16
N ASP A 31 -13.66 -3.47 6.70
CA ASP A 31 -14.27 -4.51 5.87
C ASP A 31 -14.39 -5.77 6.73
N ARG A 32 -15.40 -5.81 7.59
CA ARG A 32 -15.55 -6.89 8.58
C ARG A 32 -15.87 -8.22 7.91
N SER A 33 -15.22 -9.26 8.43
CA SER A 33 -15.53 -10.62 7.98
C SER A 33 -16.93 -11.02 8.37
N THR A 34 -17.62 -11.67 7.42
CA THR A 34 -18.91 -12.36 7.66
C THR A 34 -18.72 -13.87 7.70
N SER A 35 -17.48 -14.36 7.60
CA SER A 35 -17.14 -15.79 7.62
C SER A 35 -17.00 -16.31 9.04
N ALA A 36 -17.75 -17.35 9.37
CA ALA A 36 -17.60 -18.03 10.67
C ALA A 36 -16.29 -18.84 10.77
N THR A 37 -15.73 -19.23 9.62
CA THR A 37 -14.47 -20.00 9.54
C THR A 37 -13.22 -19.14 9.40
N ASP A 38 -13.42 -17.84 9.15
CA ASP A 38 -12.35 -16.84 9.04
C ASP A 38 -12.78 -15.53 9.71
N PRO A 39 -12.98 -15.53 11.05
CA PRO A 39 -13.49 -14.38 11.77
C PRO A 39 -12.41 -13.31 11.94
N ASP A 40 -12.89 -12.08 12.16
CA ASP A 40 -12.01 -10.98 12.58
C ASP A 40 -11.41 -11.26 13.96
N GLY A 41 -10.26 -10.65 14.24
CA GLY A 41 -9.65 -10.64 15.56
C GLY A 41 -10.37 -9.71 16.53
N ALA A 42 -10.04 -9.85 17.81
CA ALA A 42 -10.52 -8.94 18.86
C ALA A 42 -9.79 -7.57 18.79
N GLY A 43 -10.48 -6.52 19.22
CA GLY A 43 -9.90 -5.19 19.35
C GLY A 43 -10.37 -4.19 18.30
N LYS A 44 -9.62 -3.07 18.21
CA LYS A 44 -9.89 -1.98 17.28
C LYS A 44 -8.75 -1.84 16.29
N ILE A 45 -9.09 -1.45 15.05
CA ILE A 45 -8.09 -1.05 14.07
C ILE A 45 -7.28 0.12 14.63
N GLN A 46 -5.95 0.01 14.55
CA GLN A 46 -5.03 1.09 14.89
C GLN A 46 -4.36 1.56 13.59
N PHE A 47 -4.39 2.86 13.36
CA PHE A 47 -3.72 3.50 12.23
C PHE A 47 -3.04 4.76 12.73
N MET A 48 -1.72 4.74 12.77
CA MET A 48 -0.90 5.78 13.39
C MET A 48 0.20 6.23 12.44
N ALA A 49 0.52 7.51 12.50
CA ALA A 49 1.76 8.00 11.89
C ALA A 49 2.97 7.45 12.66
N MET A 50 3.97 6.92 11.96
CA MET A 50 5.19 6.41 12.54
C MET A 50 6.37 6.63 11.58
N GLY A 51 7.36 7.40 12.02
CA GLY A 51 8.52 7.72 11.19
C GLY A 51 8.12 8.45 9.92
N LYS A 52 8.46 7.88 8.77
CA LYS A 52 8.12 8.39 7.45
C LYS A 52 6.83 7.80 6.87
N GLY A 53 6.05 7.09 7.66
CA GLY A 53 4.92 6.35 7.17
C GLY A 53 3.82 6.16 8.18
N PHE A 54 3.15 5.03 8.07
CA PHE A 54 1.99 4.65 8.87
C PHE A 54 2.19 3.24 9.43
N HIS A 55 1.73 3.05 10.66
CA HIS A 55 1.63 1.74 11.27
C HIS A 55 0.15 1.34 11.36
N ALA A 56 -0.20 0.21 10.77
CA ALA A 56 -1.54 -0.37 10.78
C ALA A 56 -1.54 -1.70 11.52
N VAL A 57 -2.35 -1.80 12.58
CA VAL A 57 -2.63 -3.05 13.28
C VAL A 57 -4.11 -3.36 13.11
N ASN A 58 -4.39 -4.44 12.41
CA ASN A 58 -5.70 -4.75 11.88
C ASN A 58 -6.31 -6.02 12.47
N PRO A 59 -7.19 -5.94 13.48
CA PRO A 59 -7.99 -7.10 13.85
C PRO A 59 -9.03 -7.43 12.76
N ALA A 60 -9.55 -6.44 12.05
CA ALA A 60 -10.43 -6.59 10.89
C ALA A 60 -9.76 -6.03 9.63
N ALA A 61 -10.12 -6.52 8.44
CA ALA A 61 -9.65 -5.95 7.21
C ALA A 61 -10.09 -4.49 7.07
N ALA A 62 -9.24 -3.66 6.46
CA ALA A 62 -9.56 -2.25 6.26
C ALA A 62 -8.92 -1.66 5.01
N VAL A 63 -9.58 -0.64 4.47
CA VAL A 63 -9.07 0.27 3.46
C VAL A 63 -8.76 1.62 4.10
N TYR A 64 -7.63 2.20 3.74
CA TYR A 64 -7.14 3.49 4.22
C TYR A 64 -6.87 4.38 3.02
N TRP A 65 -7.38 5.59 3.04
CA TRP A 65 -7.19 6.56 1.95
C TRP A 65 -7.26 8.00 2.45
N ASN A 66 -6.66 8.89 1.70
CA ASN A 66 -6.93 10.31 1.83
C ASN A 66 -7.72 10.75 0.58
N PRO A 67 -8.88 11.40 0.71
CA PRO A 67 -9.67 11.85 -0.43
C PRO A 67 -8.92 12.77 -1.42
N ALA A 68 -7.87 13.46 -0.95
CA ALA A 68 -7.00 14.26 -1.79
C ALA A 68 -6.02 13.44 -2.64
N ASN A 69 -5.81 12.17 -2.30
CA ASN A 69 -4.89 11.27 -3.00
C ASN A 69 -5.55 10.70 -4.26
N THR A 70 -5.60 11.47 -5.33
CA THR A 70 -6.19 11.05 -6.60
C THR A 70 -5.14 10.92 -7.70
N ALA A 71 -5.39 10.02 -8.67
CA ALA A 71 -4.59 9.88 -9.87
C ALA A 71 -5.49 9.70 -11.09
N LYS A 72 -5.00 10.12 -12.25
CA LYS A 72 -5.70 10.03 -13.54
C LYS A 72 -4.72 9.85 -14.69
N GLY A 73 -5.14 9.06 -15.70
CA GLY A 73 -4.33 8.76 -16.86
C GLY A 73 -3.19 7.77 -16.54
N PRO A 74 -2.03 7.84 -17.18
CA PRO A 74 -0.85 7.09 -16.80
C PRO A 74 -0.23 7.62 -15.50
N TYR A 75 0.05 6.72 -14.54
CA TYR A 75 0.69 7.05 -13.26
C TYR A 75 1.33 5.81 -12.63
N ILE A 76 2.16 6.04 -11.64
CA ILE A 76 2.69 4.98 -10.77
C ILE A 76 2.33 5.32 -9.33
N VAL A 77 1.59 4.44 -8.64
CA VAL A 77 1.47 4.48 -7.19
C VAL A 77 2.38 3.43 -6.59
N LYS A 78 3.13 3.82 -5.54
CA LYS A 78 4.18 3.03 -4.92
C LYS A 78 4.14 3.17 -3.41
N GLY A 79 4.56 2.11 -2.71
CA GLY A 79 4.76 2.12 -1.26
C GLY A 79 5.66 0.98 -0.81
N THR A 80 6.33 1.20 0.31
CA THR A 80 7.14 0.19 0.99
C THR A 80 6.32 -0.39 2.15
N PHE A 81 6.13 -1.70 2.13
CA PHE A 81 5.33 -2.42 3.12
C PHE A 81 6.21 -3.38 3.91
N THR A 82 6.23 -3.23 5.22
CA THR A 82 6.88 -4.17 6.13
C THR A 82 5.80 -4.90 6.94
N LEU A 83 5.65 -6.19 6.68
CA LEU A 83 4.92 -7.08 7.57
C LEU A 83 5.76 -7.27 8.82
N ASN A 84 5.25 -6.87 9.98
CA ASN A 84 5.95 -7.00 11.27
C ASN A 84 5.69 -8.34 11.94
N GLU A 85 4.47 -8.87 11.75
CA GLU A 85 4.05 -10.16 12.31
C GLU A 85 3.16 -10.87 11.28
N PRO A 86 3.46 -12.13 10.91
CA PRO A 86 2.59 -12.93 10.06
C PRO A 86 1.36 -13.37 10.86
N SER A 87 0.21 -13.45 10.20
CA SER A 87 -0.98 -14.05 10.81
C SER A 87 -0.92 -15.58 10.79
N GLY A 88 -1.77 -16.23 11.58
CA GLY A 88 -1.86 -17.69 11.65
C GLY A 88 -2.30 -18.38 10.35
N HIS A 89 -2.84 -17.61 9.39
CA HIS A 89 -3.21 -18.06 8.05
C HIS A 89 -2.81 -16.99 7.02
N ASN A 90 -2.95 -17.29 5.73
CA ASN A 90 -2.43 -16.44 4.67
C ASN A 90 -3.30 -15.19 4.46
N ASN A 91 -2.82 -14.05 4.88
CA ASN A 91 -3.47 -12.75 4.72
C ASN A 91 -2.67 -11.78 3.84
N TYR A 92 -3.35 -10.76 3.32
CA TYR A 92 -2.85 -9.91 2.25
C TYR A 92 -2.83 -8.42 2.65
N TYR A 93 -1.85 -7.68 2.13
CA TYR A 93 -1.72 -6.24 2.30
C TYR A 93 -1.12 -5.61 1.04
N GLY A 94 -1.39 -4.32 0.81
CA GLY A 94 -0.82 -3.61 -0.33
C GLY A 94 -1.61 -2.38 -0.76
N LEU A 95 -1.59 -2.12 -2.06
CA LEU A 95 -2.05 -0.90 -2.70
C LEU A 95 -3.51 -0.98 -3.14
N VAL A 96 -4.22 0.14 -2.99
CA VAL A 96 -5.55 0.43 -3.57
C VAL A 96 -5.38 1.52 -4.63
N PHE A 97 -6.12 1.43 -5.73
CA PHE A 97 -6.12 2.41 -6.81
C PHE A 97 -7.47 2.44 -7.54
N GLY A 98 -7.73 3.52 -8.29
CA GLY A 98 -8.99 3.71 -9.00
C GLY A 98 -10.21 3.79 -8.07
N GLY A 99 -10.02 4.28 -6.84
CA GLY A 99 -11.05 4.30 -5.80
C GLY A 99 -12.08 5.39 -6.01
N SER A 100 -13.35 5.04 -5.76
CA SER A 100 -14.48 5.96 -5.68
C SER A 100 -15.49 5.49 -4.65
N GLY A 101 -16.27 6.42 -4.05
CA GLY A 101 -17.32 6.10 -3.09
C GLY A 101 -16.87 5.32 -1.84
N LEU A 102 -15.59 5.45 -1.45
CA LEU A 102 -14.95 4.57 -0.45
C LEU A 102 -15.58 4.63 0.94
N GLU A 103 -16.39 5.65 1.24
CA GLU A 103 -17.09 5.80 2.52
C GLU A 103 -18.42 5.06 2.58
N GLY A 104 -19.02 4.83 1.42
CA GLY A 104 -20.40 4.32 1.28
C GLY A 104 -20.50 2.87 0.83
N PRO A 105 -21.72 2.36 0.70
CA PRO A 105 -21.99 1.02 0.17
C PRO A 105 -21.61 0.87 -1.31
N ASP A 106 -21.56 2.00 -2.06
CA ASP A 106 -21.21 2.04 -3.50
C ASP A 106 -19.72 2.10 -3.74
N GLN A 107 -18.88 1.73 -2.74
CA GLN A 107 -17.44 1.70 -2.87
C GLN A 107 -16.99 0.91 -4.09
N ALA A 108 -16.08 1.48 -4.87
CA ALA A 108 -15.48 0.80 -5.99
C ALA A 108 -13.97 1.08 -6.00
N TYR A 109 -13.15 0.04 -6.17
CA TYR A 109 -11.69 0.18 -6.26
C TYR A 109 -11.03 -1.10 -6.76
N LEU A 110 -9.83 -0.95 -7.27
CA LEU A 110 -8.90 -2.02 -7.56
C LEU A 110 -7.89 -2.13 -6.41
N TYR A 111 -7.39 -3.34 -6.15
CA TYR A 111 -6.34 -3.53 -5.18
C TYR A 111 -5.34 -4.62 -5.60
N PHE A 112 -4.06 -4.29 -5.42
CA PHE A 112 -2.92 -5.17 -5.63
C PHE A 112 -2.30 -5.49 -4.28
N LEU A 113 -2.36 -6.75 -3.88
CA LEU A 113 -1.91 -7.18 -2.56
C LEU A 113 -0.91 -8.32 -2.67
N VAL A 114 0.01 -8.37 -1.70
CA VAL A 114 0.95 -9.47 -1.48
C VAL A 114 0.64 -10.16 -0.15
N ALA A 115 1.10 -11.39 -0.01
CA ALA A 115 0.90 -12.20 1.19
C ALA A 115 2.21 -12.81 1.73
N GLN A 116 2.14 -13.25 2.98
CA GLN A 116 3.27 -13.87 3.71
C GLN A 116 3.80 -15.15 3.06
N ASP A 117 2.99 -15.84 2.24
CA ASP A 117 3.41 -17.06 1.51
C ASP A 117 4.19 -16.77 0.23
N GLY A 118 4.40 -15.47 -0.13
CA GLY A 118 5.08 -15.07 -1.35
C GLY A 118 4.17 -15.06 -2.57
N SER A 119 2.85 -15.00 -2.39
CA SER A 119 1.89 -14.82 -3.46
C SER A 119 1.38 -13.38 -3.54
N PHE A 120 0.80 -13.03 -4.70
CA PHE A 120 0.05 -11.82 -4.90
C PHE A 120 -1.32 -12.11 -5.52
N LEU A 121 -2.20 -11.12 -5.46
CA LEU A 121 -3.47 -11.11 -6.18
C LEU A 121 -3.83 -9.67 -6.59
N VAL A 122 -4.68 -9.57 -7.60
CA VAL A 122 -5.35 -8.32 -7.94
C VAL A 122 -6.84 -8.57 -7.97
N LYS A 123 -7.61 -7.73 -7.29
CA LYS A 123 -9.06 -7.84 -7.28
C LYS A 123 -9.73 -6.50 -7.55
N ARG A 124 -10.98 -6.56 -7.96
CA ARG A 124 -11.90 -5.43 -8.07
C ARG A 124 -12.97 -5.54 -7.00
N ARG A 125 -13.18 -4.48 -6.25
CA ARG A 125 -14.34 -4.29 -5.37
C ARG A 125 -15.37 -3.44 -6.09
N ALA A 126 -16.64 -3.88 -6.07
CA ALA A 126 -17.77 -3.13 -6.58
C ALA A 126 -18.94 -3.27 -5.60
N GLY A 127 -19.14 -2.24 -4.77
CA GLY A 127 -20.04 -2.28 -3.63
C GLY A 127 -19.57 -3.21 -2.50
N ASP A 128 -20.45 -3.47 -1.54
CA ASP A 128 -20.11 -4.28 -0.37
C ASP A 128 -20.06 -5.79 -0.66
N ALA A 129 -20.85 -6.24 -1.63
CA ALA A 129 -21.04 -7.66 -1.90
C ALA A 129 -20.14 -8.23 -3.00
N VAL A 130 -19.65 -7.39 -3.94
CA VAL A 130 -18.97 -7.87 -5.15
C VAL A 130 -17.46 -7.73 -5.03
N THR A 131 -16.76 -8.85 -5.20
CA THR A 131 -15.31 -8.89 -5.30
C THR A 131 -14.90 -9.89 -6.39
N ASP A 132 -14.31 -9.38 -7.48
CA ASP A 132 -13.88 -10.18 -8.62
C ASP A 132 -12.35 -10.32 -8.66
N ASN A 133 -11.86 -11.46 -9.11
CA ASN A 133 -10.44 -11.64 -9.41
C ASN A 133 -10.11 -11.01 -10.77
N VAL A 134 -9.22 -10.03 -10.77
CA VAL A 134 -8.54 -9.49 -11.97
C VAL A 134 -7.31 -10.34 -12.27
N VAL A 135 -6.52 -10.66 -11.23
CA VAL A 135 -5.46 -11.67 -11.24
C VAL A 135 -5.70 -12.57 -10.02
N ALA A 136 -5.89 -13.87 -10.25
CA ALA A 136 -6.02 -14.84 -9.18
C ALA A 136 -4.73 -14.93 -8.36
N LYS A 137 -4.81 -15.52 -7.15
CA LYS A 137 -3.64 -15.77 -6.31
C LYS A 137 -2.53 -16.47 -7.12
N THR A 138 -1.37 -15.82 -7.22
CA THR A 138 -0.23 -16.28 -7.99
C THR A 138 1.05 -16.14 -7.15
N PRO A 139 1.84 -17.21 -6.94
CA PRO A 139 3.13 -17.11 -6.27
C PRO A 139 4.17 -16.46 -7.20
N HIS A 140 5.09 -15.67 -6.63
CA HIS A 140 6.18 -15.08 -7.39
C HIS A 140 7.44 -14.90 -6.54
N ALA A 141 8.61 -15.27 -7.09
CA ALA A 141 9.89 -15.26 -6.37
C ALA A 141 10.37 -13.86 -5.95
N ALA A 142 9.91 -12.79 -6.62
CA ALA A 142 10.24 -11.42 -6.24
C ALA A 142 9.60 -10.98 -4.92
N ILE A 143 8.60 -11.70 -4.41
CA ILE A 143 7.91 -11.38 -3.16
C ILE A 143 8.68 -12.01 -2.00
N ARG A 144 9.23 -11.17 -1.14
CA ARG A 144 9.96 -11.61 0.05
C ARG A 144 8.97 -12.15 1.08
N LYS A 145 9.24 -13.36 1.54
CA LYS A 145 8.52 -14.01 2.64
C LYS A 145 9.10 -13.57 3.98
N PRO A 146 8.35 -13.70 5.10
CA PRO A 146 8.87 -13.46 6.43
C PRO A 146 10.16 -14.25 6.69
N ASP A 147 11.12 -13.58 7.29
CA ASP A 147 12.37 -14.18 7.77
C ASP A 147 12.18 -14.91 9.12
N ALA A 148 13.26 -15.34 9.74
CA ALA A 148 13.23 -16.02 11.04
C ALA A 148 12.67 -15.16 12.18
N THR A 149 12.60 -13.84 12.02
CA THR A 149 11.97 -12.91 12.97
C THR A 149 10.49 -12.66 12.69
N GLY A 150 9.93 -13.30 11.65
CA GLY A 150 8.55 -13.10 11.21
C GLY A 150 8.34 -11.85 10.34
N LYS A 151 9.41 -11.17 9.90
CA LYS A 151 9.31 -9.90 9.15
C LYS A 151 9.62 -10.06 7.68
N SER A 152 8.91 -9.29 6.86
CA SER A 152 9.26 -9.14 5.45
C SER A 152 8.97 -7.74 4.95
N THR A 153 9.88 -7.16 4.15
CA THR A 153 9.70 -5.85 3.53
C THR A 153 9.63 -6.00 2.02
N ASN A 154 8.54 -5.50 1.43
CA ASN A 154 8.31 -5.48 0.00
C ASN A 154 7.96 -4.07 -0.47
N VAL A 155 8.55 -3.65 -1.59
CA VAL A 155 8.17 -2.43 -2.31
C VAL A 155 7.16 -2.81 -3.37
N LEU A 156 5.94 -2.27 -3.28
CA LEU A 156 4.86 -2.53 -4.22
C LEU A 156 4.67 -1.33 -5.15
N GLU A 157 4.43 -1.59 -6.42
CA GLU A 157 4.10 -0.58 -7.42
C GLU A 157 2.94 -1.04 -8.29
N VAL A 158 1.97 -0.15 -8.53
CA VAL A 158 0.96 -0.27 -9.59
C VAL A 158 1.32 0.77 -10.65
N ARG A 159 1.65 0.31 -11.84
CA ARG A 159 2.05 1.14 -12.98
C ARG A 159 0.94 1.16 -14.01
N VAL A 160 0.07 2.18 -13.93
CA VAL A 160 -1.00 2.38 -14.90
C VAL A 160 -0.41 3.02 -16.14
N GLN A 161 -0.55 2.35 -17.28
CA GLN A 161 -0.12 2.81 -18.59
C GLN A 161 -1.34 3.15 -19.48
N THR A 162 -1.12 3.43 -20.74
CA THR A 162 -2.21 3.77 -21.66
C THR A 162 -3.12 2.57 -21.93
N ASP A 163 -2.55 1.39 -22.12
CA ASP A 163 -3.22 0.17 -22.59
C ASP A 163 -3.21 -0.98 -21.57
N LYS A 164 -2.35 -0.92 -20.56
CA LYS A 164 -2.19 -1.98 -19.56
C LYS A 164 -1.91 -1.41 -18.15
N VAL A 165 -2.00 -2.30 -17.16
CA VAL A 165 -1.56 -2.08 -15.79
C VAL A 165 -0.51 -3.14 -15.45
N ASP A 166 0.69 -2.72 -15.08
CA ASP A 166 1.73 -3.60 -14.56
C ASP A 166 1.73 -3.56 -13.03
N TYR A 167 1.87 -4.71 -12.42
CA TYR A 167 2.01 -4.90 -10.98
C TYR A 167 3.45 -5.30 -10.69
N ALA A 168 4.16 -4.54 -9.88
CA ALA A 168 5.56 -4.81 -9.59
C ALA A 168 5.83 -4.95 -8.10
N VAL A 169 6.75 -5.85 -7.75
CA VAL A 169 7.25 -6.04 -6.40
C VAL A 169 8.78 -6.03 -6.43
N ASN A 170 9.38 -5.21 -5.57
CA ASN A 170 10.83 -5.07 -5.45
C ASN A 170 11.51 -4.75 -6.81
N GLY A 171 10.85 -3.93 -7.64
CA GLY A 171 11.33 -3.54 -8.96
C GLY A 171 10.98 -4.52 -10.10
N THR A 172 10.56 -5.75 -9.78
CA THR A 172 10.21 -6.79 -10.78
C THR A 172 8.72 -6.77 -11.07
N VAL A 173 8.33 -6.74 -12.36
CA VAL A 173 6.93 -6.92 -12.76
C VAL A 173 6.52 -8.37 -12.51
N VAL A 174 5.55 -8.56 -11.61
CA VAL A 174 5.03 -9.88 -11.20
C VAL A 174 3.75 -10.26 -11.95
N GLY A 175 3.09 -9.29 -12.60
CA GLY A 175 1.90 -9.51 -13.40
C GLY A 175 1.53 -8.28 -14.21
N SER A 176 0.75 -8.47 -15.25
CA SER A 176 0.20 -7.42 -16.11
C SER A 176 -1.22 -7.77 -16.52
N THR A 177 -2.05 -6.75 -16.69
CA THR A 177 -3.42 -6.91 -17.21
C THR A 177 -3.72 -5.82 -18.23
N PRO A 178 -4.56 -6.09 -19.25
CA PRO A 178 -5.09 -5.01 -20.07
C PRO A 178 -5.82 -3.99 -19.22
N LYS A 179 -5.68 -2.70 -19.55
CA LYS A 179 -6.41 -1.61 -18.86
C LYS A 179 -7.89 -1.59 -19.24
N ALA A 180 -8.23 -2.13 -20.39
CA ALA A 180 -9.62 -2.20 -20.86
C ALA A 180 -10.52 -2.92 -19.84
N GLY A 181 -11.64 -2.28 -19.46
CA GLY A 181 -12.56 -2.80 -18.45
C GLY A 181 -12.15 -2.55 -17.00
N LEU A 182 -11.02 -1.88 -16.75
CA LEU A 182 -10.59 -1.47 -15.42
C LEU A 182 -10.75 0.04 -15.23
N THR A 183 -11.44 0.45 -14.16
CA THR A 183 -11.49 1.85 -13.74
C THR A 183 -10.25 2.14 -12.90
N THR A 184 -9.24 2.76 -13.50
CA THR A 184 -7.95 3.04 -12.84
C THR A 184 -7.83 4.47 -12.34
N ASP A 185 -8.62 5.40 -12.86
CA ASP A 185 -8.65 6.79 -12.42
C ASP A 185 -9.44 6.92 -11.11
N GLY A 186 -8.91 7.64 -10.13
CA GLY A 186 -9.58 7.82 -8.85
C GLY A 186 -8.62 7.91 -7.66
N ILE A 187 -9.15 7.59 -6.48
CA ILE A 187 -8.42 7.64 -5.22
C ILE A 187 -7.46 6.45 -5.14
N TRP A 188 -6.24 6.70 -4.65
CA TRP A 188 -5.30 5.65 -4.25
C TRP A 188 -5.11 5.63 -2.73
N GLY A 189 -4.73 4.46 -2.22
CA GLY A 189 -4.54 4.23 -0.80
C GLY A 189 -3.93 2.87 -0.53
N ILE A 190 -4.21 2.33 0.64
CA ILE A 190 -3.71 1.03 1.09
C ILE A 190 -4.84 0.15 1.61
N ARG A 191 -4.66 -1.16 1.49
CA ARG A 191 -5.51 -2.17 2.11
C ARG A 191 -4.66 -3.10 2.95
N VAL A 192 -5.11 -3.37 4.16
CA VAL A 192 -4.51 -4.35 5.07
C VAL A 192 -5.63 -5.28 5.52
N ASN A 193 -5.47 -6.59 5.30
CA ASN A 193 -6.45 -7.57 5.74
C ASN A 193 -6.37 -7.79 7.26
N HIS A 194 -7.25 -8.62 7.78
CA HIS A 194 -7.36 -8.87 9.21
C HIS A 194 -6.14 -9.63 9.77
N LEU A 195 -5.95 -9.56 11.08
CA LEU A 195 -4.87 -10.22 11.82
C LEU A 195 -3.46 -9.88 11.31
N LEU A 196 -3.28 -8.68 10.78
CA LEU A 196 -2.00 -8.20 10.27
C LEU A 196 -1.49 -6.99 11.05
N ASN A 197 -0.17 -6.93 11.17
CA ASN A 197 0.61 -5.83 11.71
C ASN A 197 1.59 -5.35 10.63
N VAL A 198 1.32 -4.20 10.01
CA VAL A 198 2.02 -3.71 8.82
C VAL A 198 2.48 -2.27 8.99
N MET A 199 3.77 -2.01 8.71
CA MET A 199 4.28 -0.67 8.51
C MET A 199 4.23 -0.32 7.02
N VAL A 200 3.81 0.90 6.69
CA VAL A 200 3.77 1.41 5.32
C VAL A 200 4.56 2.71 5.25
N GLU A 201 5.57 2.77 4.41
CA GLU A 201 6.43 3.94 4.21
C GLU A 201 6.47 4.35 2.74
N ASP A 202 6.85 5.61 2.50
CA ASP A 202 7.03 6.18 1.15
C ASP A 202 5.83 5.93 0.21
N ILE A 203 4.61 5.95 0.75
CA ILE A 203 3.38 5.76 -0.04
C ILE A 203 3.07 7.05 -0.82
N GLY A 204 2.92 6.93 -2.14
CA GLY A 204 2.62 8.08 -2.99
C GLY A 204 2.69 7.77 -4.47
N LEU A 205 2.48 8.83 -5.28
CA LEU A 205 2.73 8.78 -6.71
C LEU A 205 4.24 8.93 -6.96
N ALA A 206 4.82 7.97 -7.69
CA ALA A 206 6.20 8.10 -8.15
C ALA A 206 6.26 9.11 -9.31
N LYS A 207 7.34 9.89 -9.32
CA LYS A 207 7.65 10.82 -10.40
C LYS A 207 8.32 10.11 -11.55
#